data_2dfaddcb4190e0b2cef4c8c2b7593922
#
_entry.id   2dfaddcb4190e0b2cef4c8c2b7593922
#
_cell.length_a   1.000
_cell.length_b   1.000
_cell.length_c   1.000
_cell.angle_alpha   90.00
_cell.angle_beta   90.00
_cell.angle_gamma   90.00
#
_symmetry.space_group_name_H-M   'P 1'
#
loop_
_entity.id
_entity.type
_entity.pdbx_description
1 polymer ?
#
loop_
_entity_poly.entity_id
_entity_poly.type
_entity_poly.pdbx_seq_one_letter_code
_entity_poly.pdbx_strand_id
1 'polypeptide(L)'
;LDVVEMMDGLMQGADRDLVKVWEKMNKHRFDNILLKTKTVGAQATPEGIQVQFEGLDGTKSEGTYDLVLQAVGRTPNGKKIAADKAGVAVTDRGFINVDIQMRTNVPHIFAIGDIVGQPMLAHKAVHEAHVAAEVIAGELQGNKELASAAFNARVIPSVAYTDPEVAWVGLTEDQAKAQGIKVKKGLFPWAASGRAIANGRDEGVTKLLFDDSPEAGSGDGHAGRGHGKILGGGMVGTHAGDMIGEIALAIEMGADAVDIGKTIHPHPTLGESIGMAAEVAHGSCTDVPPARK
;
A
#
# COMPACT_ATOMS: atom_id res chain seq x y z
N LEU A 1 -2.91 22.14 14.95
CA LEU A 1 -2.01 21.24 14.20
C LEU A 1 -2.20 21.46 12.71
N ASP A 2 -1.13 21.88 12.02
CA ASP A 2 -1.11 22.01 10.57
C ASP A 2 -0.37 20.83 9.93
N VAL A 3 -0.90 20.34 8.81
CA VAL A 3 -0.26 19.34 7.96
C VAL A 3 0.05 19.97 6.61
N VAL A 4 1.27 19.78 6.12
CA VAL A 4 1.72 20.31 4.83
C VAL A 4 2.13 19.15 3.94
N GLU A 5 1.54 19.08 2.75
CA GLU A 5 1.82 18.04 1.75
C GLU A 5 2.04 18.70 0.38
N MET A 6 3.12 18.32 -0.28
CA MET A 6 3.47 18.86 -1.60
C MET A 6 2.58 18.33 -2.72
N MET A 7 1.99 17.15 -2.51
CA MET A 7 1.10 16.50 -3.48
C MET A 7 -0.34 17.02 -3.33
N ASP A 8 -1.22 16.52 -4.16
CA ASP A 8 -2.64 16.92 -4.20
C ASP A 8 -3.54 16.14 -3.22
N GLY A 9 -2.97 15.28 -2.39
CA GLY A 9 -3.68 14.52 -1.35
C GLY A 9 -2.72 13.86 -0.38
N LEU A 10 -3.24 13.42 0.76
CA LEU A 10 -2.50 12.62 1.73
C LEU A 10 -2.43 11.15 1.27
N MET A 11 -1.47 10.37 1.79
CA MET A 11 -1.36 8.91 1.56
C MET A 11 -1.42 8.54 0.07
N GLN A 12 -0.51 9.07 -0.74
CA GLN A 12 -0.52 8.99 -2.21
C GLN A 12 -0.65 7.58 -2.80
N GLY A 13 -0.19 6.55 -2.10
CA GLY A 13 -0.26 5.17 -2.58
C GLY A 13 -1.64 4.52 -2.45
N ALA A 14 -2.54 5.08 -1.63
CA ALA A 14 -3.85 4.51 -1.34
C ALA A 14 -4.94 5.07 -2.27
N ASP A 15 -5.97 4.27 -2.54
CA ASP A 15 -7.15 4.73 -3.27
C ASP A 15 -7.82 5.93 -2.56
N ARG A 16 -8.23 6.91 -3.36
CA ARG A 16 -8.72 8.20 -2.84
C ARG A 16 -10.01 8.08 -2.03
N ASP A 17 -10.87 7.11 -2.32
CA ASP A 17 -12.10 6.87 -1.56
C ASP A 17 -11.80 6.35 -0.13
N LEU A 18 -10.75 5.55 0.05
CA LEU A 18 -10.29 5.11 1.37
C LEU A 18 -9.72 6.29 2.18
N VAL A 19 -8.89 7.11 1.55
CA VAL A 19 -8.31 8.30 2.20
C VAL A 19 -9.38 9.31 2.61
N LYS A 20 -10.44 9.49 1.82
CA LYS A 20 -11.57 10.35 2.16
C LYS A 20 -12.29 9.94 3.44
N VAL A 21 -12.40 8.64 3.71
CA VAL A 21 -12.97 8.17 4.99
C VAL A 21 -12.08 8.60 6.14
N TRP A 22 -10.78 8.39 6.02
CA TRP A 22 -9.80 8.82 7.01
C TRP A 22 -9.84 10.35 7.24
N GLU A 23 -9.87 11.13 6.16
CA GLU A 23 -9.94 12.59 6.23
C GLU A 23 -11.21 13.05 6.95
N LYS A 24 -12.36 12.45 6.62
CA LYS A 24 -13.63 12.77 7.28
C LYS A 24 -13.57 12.56 8.80
N MET A 25 -12.93 11.47 9.23
CA MET A 25 -12.78 11.13 10.64
C MET A 25 -11.80 12.06 11.36
N ASN A 26 -10.76 12.51 10.68
CA ASN A 26 -9.63 13.18 11.32
C ASN A 26 -9.59 14.70 11.11
N LYS A 27 -10.36 15.25 10.16
CA LYS A 27 -10.30 16.70 9.84
C LYS A 27 -10.44 17.63 11.05
N HIS A 28 -11.17 17.23 12.07
CA HIS A 28 -11.37 18.02 13.28
C HIS A 28 -10.12 18.10 14.18
N ARG A 29 -9.09 17.27 13.92
CA ARG A 29 -7.82 17.25 14.63
C ARG A 29 -6.79 18.22 14.05
N PHE A 30 -7.08 18.77 12.88
CA PHE A 30 -6.18 19.65 12.13
C PHE A 30 -6.82 21.04 11.97
N ASP A 31 -6.04 22.07 12.23
CA ASP A 31 -6.43 23.44 11.93
C ASP A 31 -6.37 23.66 10.42
N ASN A 32 -5.30 23.17 9.78
CA ASN A 32 -5.11 23.26 8.34
C ASN A 32 -4.49 21.97 7.78
N ILE A 33 -4.93 21.60 6.55
CA ILE A 33 -4.26 20.63 5.69
C ILE A 33 -3.90 21.37 4.40
N LEU A 34 -2.63 21.74 4.27
CA LEU A 34 -2.09 22.52 3.16
C LEU A 34 -1.56 21.58 2.09
N LEU A 35 -2.40 21.22 1.13
CA LEU A 35 -2.03 20.40 -0.03
C LEU A 35 -1.37 21.26 -1.12
N LYS A 36 -0.61 20.63 -2.03
CA LYS A 36 0.12 21.30 -3.10
C LYS A 36 1.01 22.43 -2.58
N THR A 37 1.56 22.24 -1.39
CA THR A 37 2.31 23.26 -0.68
C THR A 37 3.67 22.71 -0.26
N LYS A 38 4.72 23.47 -0.52
CA LYS A 38 6.10 23.16 -0.12
C LYS A 38 6.47 23.93 1.13
N THR A 39 7.20 23.30 2.04
CA THR A 39 7.96 24.00 3.05
C THR A 39 9.28 24.47 2.42
N VAL A 40 9.49 25.77 2.36
CA VAL A 40 10.66 26.39 1.71
C VAL A 40 11.69 26.90 2.70
N GLY A 41 11.34 27.02 3.98
CA GLY A 41 12.27 27.42 5.03
C GLY A 41 11.68 27.16 6.41
N ALA A 42 12.58 27.00 7.39
CA ALA A 42 12.24 26.94 8.81
C ALA A 42 13.37 27.59 9.60
N GLN A 43 13.03 28.46 10.57
CA GLN A 43 13.98 29.19 11.40
C GLN A 43 13.50 29.22 12.84
N ALA A 44 14.38 28.89 13.78
CA ALA A 44 14.11 29.06 15.19
C ALA A 44 14.15 30.56 15.57
N THR A 45 13.14 31.01 16.29
CA THR A 45 13.01 32.36 16.82
C THR A 45 12.71 32.30 18.32
N PRO A 46 12.80 33.40 19.08
CA PRO A 46 12.38 33.40 20.48
C PRO A 46 10.92 33.03 20.72
N GLU A 47 10.06 33.26 19.72
CA GLU A 47 8.62 33.00 19.75
C GLU A 47 8.26 31.57 19.32
N GLY A 48 9.19 30.81 18.77
CA GLY A 48 8.96 29.46 18.26
C GLY A 48 9.68 29.20 16.94
N ILE A 49 9.23 28.21 16.19
CA ILE A 49 9.78 27.84 14.88
C ILE A 49 8.94 28.50 13.81
N GLN A 50 9.48 29.51 13.14
CA GLN A 50 8.86 30.13 11.99
C GLN A 50 9.07 29.26 10.75
N VAL A 51 7.99 28.84 10.11
CA VAL A 51 8.02 27.99 8.92
C VAL A 51 7.40 28.74 7.74
N GLN A 52 8.10 28.71 6.61
CA GLN A 52 7.69 29.37 5.38
C GLN A 52 7.17 28.33 4.38
N PHE A 53 6.05 28.64 3.77
CA PHE A 53 5.35 27.80 2.80
C PHE A 53 5.22 28.48 1.45
N GLU A 54 5.23 27.68 0.39
CA GLU A 54 4.96 28.13 -0.98
C GLU A 54 4.03 27.12 -1.68
N GLY A 55 2.84 27.59 -2.04
CA GLY A 55 1.91 26.81 -2.86
C GLY A 55 2.45 26.61 -4.27
N LEU A 56 2.00 25.57 -4.97
CA LEU A 56 2.36 25.34 -6.37
C LEU A 56 1.86 26.47 -7.31
N ASP A 57 0.89 27.25 -6.86
CA ASP A 57 0.40 28.47 -7.51
C ASP A 57 1.26 29.72 -7.23
N GLY A 58 2.33 29.58 -6.45
CA GLY A 58 3.23 30.65 -6.03
C GLY A 58 2.76 31.44 -4.81
N THR A 59 1.61 31.09 -4.21
CA THR A 59 1.13 31.73 -2.97
C THR A 59 2.11 31.44 -1.83
N LYS A 60 2.55 32.51 -1.15
CA LYS A 60 3.45 32.40 0.01
C LYS A 60 2.67 32.62 1.30
N SER A 61 3.00 31.82 2.29
CA SER A 61 2.48 31.94 3.64
C SER A 61 3.52 31.54 4.68
N GLU A 62 3.26 31.85 5.94
CA GLU A 62 4.13 31.45 7.04
C GLU A 62 3.30 31.13 8.28
N GLY A 63 3.88 30.34 9.18
CA GLY A 63 3.31 30.03 10.49
C GLY A 63 4.40 29.89 11.54
N THR A 64 4.07 30.12 12.80
CA THR A 64 4.96 29.93 13.94
C THR A 64 4.43 28.78 14.78
N TYR A 65 5.30 27.82 15.10
CA TYR A 65 4.96 26.57 15.75
C TYR A 65 5.88 26.29 16.94
N ASP A 66 5.33 25.62 17.95
CA ASP A 66 6.13 25.13 19.09
C ASP A 66 7.01 23.95 18.70
N LEU A 67 6.53 23.12 17.76
CA LEU A 67 7.21 21.92 17.30
C LEU A 67 6.96 21.71 15.80
N VAL A 68 7.99 21.26 15.09
CA VAL A 68 7.90 20.85 13.68
C VAL A 68 8.38 19.42 13.52
N LEU A 69 7.51 18.54 12.98
CA LEU A 69 7.84 17.18 12.62
C LEU A 69 8.11 17.10 11.10
N GLN A 70 9.35 16.75 10.73
CA GLN A 70 9.72 16.53 9.34
C GLN A 70 9.54 15.06 8.96
N ALA A 71 8.61 14.78 8.06
CA ALA A 71 8.28 13.44 7.58
C ALA A 71 8.23 13.38 6.04
N VAL A 72 9.22 13.97 5.38
CA VAL A 72 9.26 14.21 3.92
C VAL A 72 9.84 13.05 3.11
N GLY A 73 9.94 11.86 3.69
CA GLY A 73 10.43 10.65 3.03
C GLY A 73 11.80 10.20 3.55
N ARG A 74 12.43 9.31 2.78
CA ARG A 74 13.68 8.63 3.14
C ARG A 74 14.70 8.73 2.01
N THR A 75 15.97 8.82 2.37
CA THR A 75 17.10 8.76 1.45
C THR A 75 17.94 7.52 1.77
N PRO A 76 18.26 6.67 0.77
CA PRO A 76 19.11 5.51 1.00
C PRO A 76 20.54 5.92 1.36
N ASN A 77 21.20 5.13 2.20
CA ASN A 77 22.51 5.47 2.76
C ASN A 77 23.70 4.85 1.99
N GLY A 78 23.53 4.42 0.75
CA GLY A 78 24.60 3.78 -0.03
C GLY A 78 25.88 4.58 -0.14
N LYS A 79 25.77 5.91 -0.19
CA LYS A 79 26.94 6.81 -0.21
C LYS A 79 27.64 6.97 1.15
N LYS A 80 27.07 6.45 2.25
CA LYS A 80 27.58 6.62 3.61
C LYS A 80 28.25 5.37 4.18
N ILE A 81 28.24 4.25 3.46
CA ILE A 81 28.74 2.95 3.95
C ILE A 81 30.08 2.55 3.33
N ALA A 82 30.74 3.46 2.61
CA ALA A 82 32.01 3.20 1.92
C ALA A 82 31.94 1.99 0.97
N ALA A 83 30.82 1.80 0.27
CA ALA A 83 30.58 0.68 -0.65
C ALA A 83 31.60 0.60 -1.80
N ASP A 84 32.16 1.73 -2.20
CA ASP A 84 33.24 1.87 -3.19
C ASP A 84 34.50 1.08 -2.81
N LYS A 85 34.83 0.97 -1.53
CA LYS A 85 35.96 0.17 -1.04
C LYS A 85 35.83 -1.32 -1.33
N ALA A 86 34.59 -1.80 -1.47
CA ALA A 86 34.28 -3.16 -1.88
C ALA A 86 33.96 -3.28 -3.38
N GLY A 87 34.08 -2.20 -4.14
CA GLY A 87 33.76 -2.17 -5.57
C GLY A 87 32.25 -2.16 -5.87
N VAL A 88 31.40 -1.98 -4.84
CA VAL A 88 29.95 -1.94 -5.02
C VAL A 88 29.53 -0.58 -5.59
N ALA A 89 28.80 -0.64 -6.71
CA ALA A 89 28.28 0.56 -7.37
C ALA A 89 27.11 1.15 -6.62
N VAL A 90 27.12 2.48 -6.42
CA VAL A 90 26.06 3.24 -5.78
C VAL A 90 25.56 4.30 -6.76
N THR A 91 24.24 4.40 -6.94
CA THR A 91 23.63 5.40 -7.81
C THR A 91 23.79 6.82 -7.25
N ASP A 92 23.56 7.84 -8.07
CA ASP A 92 23.59 9.24 -7.61
C ASP A 92 22.59 9.53 -6.50
N ARG A 93 21.49 8.77 -6.43
CA ARG A 93 20.46 8.87 -5.39
C ARG A 93 20.81 8.07 -4.12
N GLY A 94 21.90 7.31 -4.11
CA GLY A 94 22.35 6.52 -2.97
C GLY A 94 21.83 5.09 -2.92
N PHE A 95 21.16 4.60 -3.97
CA PHE A 95 20.72 3.20 -4.07
C PHE A 95 21.85 2.28 -4.56
N ILE A 96 21.76 1.02 -4.19
CA ILE A 96 22.57 -0.09 -4.71
C ILE A 96 21.66 -0.94 -5.59
N ASN A 97 21.96 -1.03 -6.89
CA ASN A 97 21.19 -1.86 -7.80
C ASN A 97 21.51 -3.35 -7.54
N VAL A 98 20.47 -4.17 -7.54
CA VAL A 98 20.55 -5.61 -7.40
C VAL A 98 19.73 -6.31 -8.47
N ASP A 99 20.06 -7.58 -8.74
CA ASP A 99 19.22 -8.45 -9.55
C ASP A 99 18.09 -9.09 -8.73
N ILE A 100 17.29 -9.97 -9.33
CA ILE A 100 16.17 -10.65 -8.65
C ILE A 100 16.64 -11.61 -7.53
N GLN A 101 17.92 -11.91 -7.43
CA GLN A 101 18.54 -12.70 -6.38
C GLN A 101 19.22 -11.83 -5.31
N MET A 102 19.00 -10.54 -5.35
CA MET A 102 19.60 -9.54 -4.44
C MET A 102 21.10 -9.36 -4.58
N ARG A 103 21.72 -9.80 -5.69
CA ARG A 103 23.15 -9.61 -5.95
C ARG A 103 23.43 -8.20 -6.43
N THR A 104 24.49 -7.63 -5.93
CA THR A 104 25.06 -6.38 -6.45
C THR A 104 25.89 -6.63 -7.70
N ASN A 105 26.54 -5.60 -8.23
CA ASN A 105 27.55 -5.73 -9.29
C ASN A 105 28.80 -6.52 -8.85
N VAL A 106 28.98 -6.77 -7.55
CA VAL A 106 30.03 -7.63 -7.00
C VAL A 106 29.41 -8.98 -6.62
N PRO A 107 29.69 -10.10 -7.31
CA PRO A 107 28.88 -11.31 -7.26
C PRO A 107 28.70 -11.95 -5.89
N HIS A 108 29.62 -11.75 -4.95
CA HIS A 108 29.56 -12.27 -3.59
C HIS A 108 29.02 -11.26 -2.56
N ILE A 109 28.57 -10.08 -3.01
CA ILE A 109 27.99 -9.05 -2.16
C ILE A 109 26.53 -8.86 -2.54
N PHE A 110 25.66 -8.94 -1.55
CA PHE A 110 24.22 -8.80 -1.68
C PHE A 110 23.78 -7.50 -0.98
N ALA A 111 22.66 -6.93 -1.42
CA ALA A 111 22.03 -5.80 -0.77
C ALA A 111 20.52 -6.02 -0.69
N ILE A 112 19.91 -5.58 0.41
CA ILE A 112 18.48 -5.75 0.68
C ILE A 112 17.92 -4.50 1.37
N GLY A 113 16.59 -4.35 1.37
CA GLY A 113 15.89 -3.33 2.12
C GLY A 113 15.86 -1.95 1.45
N ASP A 114 15.81 -0.92 2.25
CA ASP A 114 15.63 0.47 1.79
C ASP A 114 16.72 0.94 0.82
N ILE A 115 17.91 0.33 0.91
CA ILE A 115 19.06 0.70 0.08
C ILE A 115 18.94 0.22 -1.37
N VAL A 116 18.10 -0.80 -1.66
CA VAL A 116 17.95 -1.36 -3.00
C VAL A 116 16.81 -0.75 -3.81
N GLY A 117 15.84 -0.09 -3.17
CA GLY A 117 14.76 0.59 -3.90
C GLY A 117 13.43 0.69 -3.13
N GLN A 118 12.46 1.24 -3.84
CA GLN A 118 11.08 1.34 -3.34
C GLN A 118 10.31 0.01 -3.53
N PRO A 119 9.28 -0.24 -2.72
CA PRO A 119 8.91 0.52 -1.52
C PRO A 119 9.89 0.27 -0.36
N MET A 120 10.16 1.31 0.43
CA MET A 120 11.04 1.24 1.61
C MET A 120 10.26 0.71 2.82
N LEU A 121 10.06 -0.61 2.87
CA LEU A 121 9.23 -1.29 3.85
C LEU A 121 9.98 -2.46 4.49
N ALA A 122 9.87 -2.57 5.82
CA ALA A 122 10.60 -3.58 6.59
C ALA A 122 10.23 -5.01 6.18
N HIS A 123 8.95 -5.30 5.94
CA HIS A 123 8.50 -6.62 5.50
C HIS A 123 9.01 -7.01 4.10
N LYS A 124 9.19 -6.05 3.18
CA LYS A 124 9.89 -6.28 1.91
C LYS A 124 11.33 -6.72 2.16
N ALA A 125 12.05 -6.01 3.02
CA ALA A 125 13.45 -6.31 3.33
C ALA A 125 13.64 -7.72 3.92
N VAL A 126 12.70 -8.20 4.73
CA VAL A 126 12.73 -9.57 5.27
C VAL A 126 12.65 -10.61 4.16
N HIS A 127 11.74 -10.45 3.20
CA HIS A 127 11.63 -11.37 2.06
C HIS A 127 12.84 -11.31 1.13
N GLU A 128 13.38 -10.12 0.88
CA GLU A 128 14.65 -9.97 0.15
C GLU A 128 15.82 -10.66 0.87
N ALA A 129 15.86 -10.59 2.21
CA ALA A 129 16.87 -11.27 3.02
C ALA A 129 16.77 -12.80 2.93
N HIS A 130 15.55 -13.36 2.91
CA HIS A 130 15.35 -14.80 2.70
C HIS A 130 15.90 -15.23 1.34
N VAL A 131 15.57 -14.51 0.27
CA VAL A 131 16.10 -14.80 -1.07
C VAL A 131 17.63 -14.76 -1.09
N ALA A 132 18.25 -13.71 -0.53
CA ALA A 132 19.70 -13.60 -0.47
C ALA A 132 20.34 -14.76 0.31
N ALA A 133 19.76 -15.10 1.48
CA ALA A 133 20.26 -16.20 2.32
C ALA A 133 20.12 -17.57 1.64
N GLU A 134 19.00 -17.84 0.99
CA GLU A 134 18.75 -19.07 0.25
C GLU A 134 19.73 -19.24 -0.92
N VAL A 135 19.92 -18.18 -1.71
CA VAL A 135 20.89 -18.18 -2.83
C VAL A 135 22.30 -18.43 -2.32
N ILE A 136 22.74 -17.73 -1.27
CA ILE A 136 24.08 -17.91 -0.69
C ILE A 136 24.25 -19.34 -0.17
N ALA A 137 23.30 -19.86 0.59
CA ALA A 137 23.36 -21.23 1.13
C ALA A 137 23.34 -22.25 0.00
N GLY A 138 22.52 -22.08 -1.01
CA GLY A 138 22.42 -22.95 -2.18
C GLY A 138 23.73 -23.07 -2.92
N GLU A 139 24.41 -21.96 -3.17
CA GLU A 139 25.72 -21.96 -3.85
C GLU A 139 26.82 -22.63 -3.01
N LEU A 140 26.88 -22.30 -1.71
CA LEU A 140 27.88 -22.86 -0.81
C LEU A 140 27.72 -24.38 -0.63
N GLN A 141 26.49 -24.89 -0.68
CA GLN A 141 26.17 -26.32 -0.48
C GLN A 141 26.00 -27.08 -1.79
N GLY A 142 26.06 -26.43 -2.95
CA GLY A 142 25.76 -27.05 -4.24
C GLY A 142 24.28 -27.44 -4.39
N ASN A 143 23.38 -26.84 -3.61
CA ASN A 143 21.93 -27.05 -3.67
C ASN A 143 21.30 -26.14 -4.73
N LYS A 144 20.94 -26.71 -5.88
CA LYS A 144 20.42 -25.99 -7.03
C LYS A 144 19.03 -25.37 -6.77
N GLU A 145 18.21 -25.99 -5.93
CA GLU A 145 16.88 -25.50 -5.59
C GLU A 145 17.00 -24.18 -4.81
N LEU A 146 17.75 -24.15 -3.72
CA LEU A 146 18.01 -22.93 -2.95
C LEU A 146 18.72 -21.86 -3.82
N ALA A 147 19.70 -22.26 -4.62
CA ALA A 147 20.42 -21.32 -5.49
C ALA A 147 19.55 -20.68 -6.58
N SER A 148 18.34 -21.21 -6.82
CA SER A 148 17.39 -20.66 -7.78
C SER A 148 16.38 -19.69 -7.16
N ALA A 149 16.44 -19.43 -5.85
CA ALA A 149 15.55 -18.50 -5.18
C ALA A 149 15.60 -17.11 -5.83
N ALA A 150 14.45 -16.45 -5.92
CA ALA A 150 14.32 -15.15 -6.55
C ALA A 150 13.20 -14.32 -5.88
N PHE A 151 13.39 -13.01 -5.80
CA PHE A 151 12.37 -12.07 -5.33
C PHE A 151 11.38 -11.81 -6.45
N ASN A 152 10.25 -12.47 -6.41
CA ASN A 152 9.20 -12.45 -7.43
C ASN A 152 7.80 -12.15 -6.87
N ALA A 153 7.71 -11.45 -5.74
CA ALA A 153 6.44 -11.05 -5.14
C ALA A 153 5.58 -10.28 -6.15
N ARG A 154 4.32 -10.70 -6.31
CA ARG A 154 3.36 -9.99 -7.17
C ARG A 154 2.93 -8.68 -6.55
N VAL A 155 2.79 -8.65 -5.23
CA VAL A 155 2.32 -7.49 -4.48
C VAL A 155 3.06 -7.35 -3.15
N ILE A 156 3.15 -6.13 -2.68
CA ILE A 156 3.70 -5.77 -1.37
C ILE A 156 2.67 -4.86 -0.69
N PRO A 157 2.05 -5.27 0.41
CA PRO A 157 1.06 -4.46 1.11
C PRO A 157 1.69 -3.24 1.77
N SER A 158 0.91 -2.18 1.88
CA SER A 158 1.27 -0.95 2.58
C SER A 158 0.22 -0.61 3.62
N VAL A 159 0.65 -0.04 4.74
CA VAL A 159 -0.22 0.37 5.84
C VAL A 159 0.20 1.74 6.34
N ALA A 160 -0.77 2.66 6.44
CA ALA A 160 -0.67 3.85 7.25
C ALA A 160 -1.30 3.54 8.62
N TYR A 161 -0.47 3.48 9.66
CA TYR A 161 -0.88 3.13 11.03
C TYR A 161 -1.50 4.33 11.77
N THR A 162 -2.41 4.96 11.09
CA THR A 162 -3.23 6.05 11.62
C THR A 162 -4.45 5.50 12.38
N ASP A 163 -5.32 6.38 12.88
CA ASP A 163 -6.61 6.00 13.45
C ASP A 163 -7.74 6.72 12.68
N PRO A 164 -8.59 6.00 11.92
CA PRO A 164 -8.47 4.59 11.55
C PRO A 164 -7.25 4.29 10.69
N GLU A 165 -6.79 3.02 10.69
CA GLU A 165 -5.72 2.58 9.78
C GLU A 165 -6.18 2.60 8.32
N VAL A 166 -5.25 2.85 7.40
CA VAL A 166 -5.48 2.71 5.96
C VAL A 166 -4.49 1.70 5.42
N ALA A 167 -4.98 0.58 4.91
CA ALA A 167 -4.16 -0.48 4.32
C ALA A 167 -4.54 -0.72 2.86
N TRP A 168 -3.56 -0.98 2.00
CA TRP A 168 -3.80 -1.25 0.59
C TRP A 168 -2.75 -2.20 0.00
N VAL A 169 -3.11 -2.88 -1.07
CA VAL A 169 -2.23 -3.82 -1.77
C VAL A 169 -2.66 -3.97 -3.22
N GLY A 170 -1.70 -4.14 -4.12
CA GLY A 170 -1.94 -4.33 -5.55
C GLY A 170 -2.38 -3.05 -6.27
N LEU A 171 -3.18 -3.20 -7.30
CA LEU A 171 -3.60 -2.13 -8.20
C LEU A 171 -4.62 -1.19 -7.53
N THR A 172 -4.44 0.12 -7.71
CA THR A 172 -5.43 1.14 -7.33
C THR A 172 -6.33 1.51 -8.52
N GLU A 173 -7.48 2.17 -8.28
CA GLU A 173 -8.33 2.66 -9.36
C GLU A 173 -7.62 3.66 -10.28
N ASP A 174 -6.81 4.56 -9.71
CA ASP A 174 -6.04 5.54 -10.49
C ASP A 174 -4.97 4.86 -11.36
N GLN A 175 -4.29 3.85 -10.83
CA GLN A 175 -3.34 3.06 -11.62
C GLN A 175 -4.03 2.26 -12.71
N ALA A 176 -5.16 1.63 -12.40
CA ALA A 176 -5.96 0.91 -13.39
C ALA A 176 -6.37 1.83 -14.54
N LYS A 177 -6.89 3.01 -14.22
CA LYS A 177 -7.26 4.02 -15.20
C LYS A 177 -6.09 4.48 -16.05
N ALA A 178 -4.94 4.76 -15.42
CA ALA A 178 -3.73 5.19 -16.13
C ALA A 178 -3.18 4.13 -17.09
N GLN A 179 -3.36 2.85 -16.74
CA GLN A 179 -2.92 1.70 -17.55
C GLN A 179 -3.99 1.19 -18.53
N GLY A 180 -5.18 1.79 -18.54
CA GLY A 180 -6.29 1.33 -19.38
C GLY A 180 -6.88 -0.02 -18.98
N ILE A 181 -6.63 -0.47 -17.75
CA ILE A 181 -7.15 -1.73 -17.21
C ILE A 181 -8.58 -1.50 -16.74
N LYS A 182 -9.52 -2.29 -17.26
CA LYS A 182 -10.90 -2.28 -16.78
C LYS A 182 -11.00 -3.07 -15.50
N VAL A 183 -11.59 -2.45 -14.47
CA VAL A 183 -11.78 -3.09 -13.17
C VAL A 183 -13.22 -3.04 -12.73
N LYS A 184 -13.67 -4.12 -12.10
CA LYS A 184 -14.91 -4.20 -11.36
C LYS A 184 -14.62 -4.01 -9.87
N LYS A 185 -15.34 -3.08 -9.24
CA LYS A 185 -15.17 -2.74 -7.84
C LYS A 185 -16.22 -3.41 -6.96
N GLY A 186 -15.77 -4.05 -5.88
CA GLY A 186 -16.58 -4.39 -4.72
C GLY A 186 -16.23 -3.49 -3.55
N LEU A 187 -17.24 -2.82 -2.98
CA LEU A 187 -17.05 -1.91 -1.85
C LEU A 187 -18.08 -2.23 -0.78
N PHE A 188 -17.60 -2.66 0.39
CA PHE A 188 -18.45 -2.98 1.53
C PHE A 188 -18.24 -1.94 2.64
N PRO A 189 -19.28 -1.17 3.01
CA PRO A 189 -19.21 -0.22 4.11
C PRO A 189 -19.30 -0.95 5.45
N TRP A 190 -18.43 -0.61 6.39
CA TRP A 190 -18.44 -1.23 7.73
C TRP A 190 -19.67 -0.86 8.57
N ALA A 191 -20.41 0.18 8.18
CA ALA A 191 -21.72 0.48 8.76
C ALA A 191 -22.75 -0.66 8.59
N ALA A 192 -22.48 -1.62 7.67
CA ALA A 192 -23.23 -2.85 7.52
C ALA A 192 -22.59 -4.07 8.25
N SER A 193 -21.43 -3.89 8.92
CA SER A 193 -20.76 -4.96 9.66
C SER A 193 -21.20 -4.99 11.11
N GLY A 194 -21.81 -6.09 11.53
CA GLY A 194 -22.22 -6.29 12.94
C GLY A 194 -21.07 -6.14 13.94
N ARG A 195 -19.85 -6.59 13.57
CA ARG A 195 -18.66 -6.45 14.42
C ARG A 195 -18.20 -5.00 14.52
N ALA A 196 -18.17 -4.27 13.41
CA ALA A 196 -17.76 -2.88 13.42
C ALA A 196 -18.74 -2.02 14.25
N ILE A 197 -20.04 -2.25 14.10
CA ILE A 197 -21.09 -1.59 14.90
C ILE A 197 -20.92 -1.92 16.40
N ALA A 198 -20.73 -3.20 16.74
CA ALA A 198 -20.56 -3.61 18.14
C ALA A 198 -19.28 -3.01 18.77
N ASN A 199 -18.24 -2.77 17.98
CA ASN A 199 -17.02 -2.12 18.42
C ASN A 199 -17.13 -0.58 18.51
N GLY A 200 -18.23 0.02 18.02
CA GLY A 200 -18.37 1.46 17.89
C GLY A 200 -17.41 2.09 16.87
N ARG A 201 -16.97 1.33 15.86
CA ARG A 201 -15.98 1.70 14.85
C ARG A 201 -16.44 1.28 13.46
N ASP A 202 -17.59 1.78 13.07
CA ASP A 202 -18.29 1.43 11.82
C ASP A 202 -18.05 2.43 10.67
N GLU A 203 -17.11 3.35 10.85
CA GLU A 203 -16.71 4.33 9.86
C GLU A 203 -16.00 3.75 8.64
N GLY A 204 -15.52 2.52 8.75
CA GLY A 204 -14.62 1.88 7.80
C GLY A 204 -15.26 1.45 6.48
N VAL A 205 -14.39 1.05 5.56
CA VAL A 205 -14.75 0.50 4.23
C VAL A 205 -13.73 -0.57 3.84
N THR A 206 -14.20 -1.66 3.24
CA THR A 206 -13.36 -2.64 2.54
C THR A 206 -13.65 -2.57 1.05
N LYS A 207 -12.60 -2.52 0.23
CA LYS A 207 -12.65 -2.35 -1.21
C LYS A 207 -11.80 -3.39 -1.90
N LEU A 208 -12.35 -4.04 -2.93
CA LEU A 208 -11.64 -4.98 -3.81
C LEU A 208 -11.80 -4.56 -5.26
N LEU A 209 -10.76 -4.78 -6.06
CA LEU A 209 -10.74 -4.52 -7.49
C LEU A 209 -10.44 -5.82 -8.23
N PHE A 210 -11.33 -6.16 -9.14
CA PHE A 210 -11.24 -7.37 -9.98
C PHE A 210 -11.05 -6.99 -11.43
N ASP A 211 -10.35 -7.82 -12.20
CA ASP A 211 -10.23 -7.69 -13.64
C ASP A 211 -11.62 -7.78 -14.30
N ASP A 212 -11.98 -6.78 -15.08
CA ASP A 212 -13.25 -6.71 -15.85
C ASP A 212 -12.98 -6.66 -17.36
N SER A 213 -11.82 -7.17 -17.78
CA SER A 213 -11.50 -7.27 -19.21
C SER A 213 -12.40 -8.31 -19.90
N PRO A 214 -12.65 -8.19 -21.21
CA PRO A 214 -13.44 -9.16 -21.96
C PRO A 214 -12.90 -10.59 -21.90
N GLU A 215 -11.57 -10.73 -21.73
CA GLU A 215 -10.87 -12.01 -21.64
C GLU A 215 -10.94 -12.62 -20.22
N ALA A 216 -11.27 -11.84 -19.21
CA ALA A 216 -11.31 -12.28 -17.81
C ALA A 216 -12.32 -13.41 -17.53
N GLY A 217 -13.30 -13.61 -18.42
CA GLY A 217 -14.32 -14.65 -18.30
C GLY A 217 -14.08 -15.90 -19.14
N SER A 218 -12.94 -16.04 -19.83
CA SER A 218 -12.72 -17.13 -20.80
C SER A 218 -11.98 -18.35 -20.26
N GLY A 219 -11.57 -18.37 -19.00
CA GLY A 219 -10.84 -19.46 -18.36
C GLY A 219 -11.70 -20.26 -17.36
N ASP A 220 -11.68 -21.58 -17.49
CA ASP A 220 -12.04 -22.59 -16.49
C ASP A 220 -13.50 -22.80 -16.07
N GLY A 221 -14.41 -22.93 -17.05
CA GLY A 221 -15.69 -23.62 -16.81
C GLY A 221 -16.72 -22.89 -15.91
N HIS A 222 -16.38 -21.76 -15.31
CA HIS A 222 -17.31 -20.85 -14.64
C HIS A 222 -17.76 -19.72 -15.59
N ALA A 223 -17.76 -20.05 -16.89
CA ALA A 223 -18.21 -19.19 -17.96
C ALA A 223 -19.65 -18.73 -17.71
N GLY A 224 -19.81 -17.45 -17.45
CA GLY A 224 -21.14 -16.87 -17.44
C GLY A 224 -21.31 -15.56 -16.69
N ARG A 225 -20.41 -15.16 -15.79
CA ARG A 225 -20.52 -13.88 -15.08
C ARG A 225 -19.16 -13.31 -14.76
N GLY A 226 -18.39 -13.02 -15.82
CA GLY A 226 -17.12 -12.35 -15.88
C GLY A 226 -16.63 -11.61 -14.64
N HIS A 227 -16.07 -12.35 -13.70
CA HIS A 227 -15.32 -11.77 -12.61
C HIS A 227 -13.91 -12.34 -12.71
N GLY A 228 -13.02 -11.56 -13.29
CA GLY A 228 -11.62 -11.91 -13.37
C GLY A 228 -10.95 -11.93 -12.01
N LYS A 229 -9.65 -12.19 -12.02
CA LYS A 229 -8.83 -12.30 -10.82
C LYS A 229 -8.79 -10.97 -10.07
N ILE A 230 -8.62 -11.06 -8.77
CA ILE A 230 -8.37 -9.89 -7.94
C ILE A 230 -7.04 -9.24 -8.33
N LEU A 231 -7.05 -7.93 -8.56
CA LEU A 231 -5.90 -7.13 -8.96
C LEU A 231 -5.39 -6.22 -7.85
N GLY A 232 -6.26 -5.85 -6.93
CA GLY A 232 -5.92 -4.94 -5.85
C GLY A 232 -7.06 -4.81 -4.86
N GLY A 233 -6.77 -4.12 -3.77
CA GLY A 233 -7.75 -3.79 -2.77
C GLY A 233 -7.16 -3.02 -1.61
N GLY A 234 -8.02 -2.63 -0.71
CA GLY A 234 -7.62 -1.92 0.49
C GLY A 234 -8.78 -1.75 1.45
N MET A 235 -8.46 -1.25 2.60
CA MET A 235 -9.46 -0.96 3.61
C MET A 235 -9.02 0.22 4.47
N VAL A 236 -9.99 0.90 5.01
CA VAL A 236 -9.82 1.89 6.05
C VAL A 236 -10.69 1.50 7.23
N GLY A 237 -10.11 1.44 8.40
CA GLY A 237 -10.79 1.02 9.61
C GLY A 237 -9.83 0.48 10.66
N THR A 238 -10.35 0.16 11.84
CA THR A 238 -9.54 -0.50 12.89
C THR A 238 -9.04 -1.85 12.42
N HIS A 239 -7.77 -2.16 12.69
CA HIS A 239 -7.13 -3.44 12.32
C HIS A 239 -7.04 -3.69 10.79
N ALA A 240 -7.11 -2.64 9.96
CA ALA A 240 -6.93 -2.79 8.53
C ALA A 240 -5.57 -3.41 8.18
N GLY A 241 -4.52 -3.03 8.92
CA GLY A 241 -3.18 -3.58 8.76
C GLY A 241 -3.09 -5.07 9.08
N ASP A 242 -3.87 -5.56 10.04
CA ASP A 242 -3.92 -6.99 10.39
C ASP A 242 -4.67 -7.83 9.34
N MET A 243 -5.60 -7.22 8.60
CA MET A 243 -6.45 -7.92 7.63
C MET A 243 -5.96 -7.86 6.20
N ILE A 244 -5.12 -6.88 5.83
CA ILE A 244 -4.66 -6.68 4.45
C ILE A 244 -3.93 -7.89 3.88
N GLY A 245 -3.37 -8.73 4.73
CA GLY A 245 -2.68 -9.96 4.35
C GLY A 245 -3.57 -10.96 3.62
N GLU A 246 -4.87 -11.02 3.93
CA GLU A 246 -5.82 -11.88 3.20
C GLU A 246 -5.99 -11.41 1.76
N ILE A 247 -6.13 -10.10 1.53
CA ILE A 247 -6.22 -9.53 0.18
C ILE A 247 -4.91 -9.80 -0.60
N ALA A 248 -3.76 -9.62 0.05
CA ALA A 248 -2.46 -9.92 -0.55
C ALA A 248 -2.36 -11.41 -0.96
N LEU A 249 -2.77 -12.32 -0.08
CA LEU A 249 -2.81 -13.76 -0.36
C LEU A 249 -3.74 -14.09 -1.53
N ALA A 250 -4.93 -13.49 -1.57
CA ALA A 250 -5.87 -13.69 -2.66
C ALA A 250 -5.28 -13.27 -4.02
N ILE A 251 -4.53 -12.15 -4.07
CA ILE A 251 -3.82 -11.71 -5.28
C ILE A 251 -2.71 -12.69 -5.66
N GLU A 252 -1.87 -13.11 -4.69
CA GLU A 252 -0.79 -14.08 -4.95
C GLU A 252 -1.32 -15.41 -5.49
N MET A 253 -2.44 -15.90 -4.94
CA MET A 253 -3.10 -17.14 -5.37
C MET A 253 -3.89 -16.99 -6.66
N GLY A 254 -4.13 -15.76 -7.13
CA GLY A 254 -4.92 -15.48 -8.33
C GLY A 254 -6.40 -15.79 -8.17
N ALA A 255 -6.93 -15.59 -6.95
CA ALA A 255 -8.35 -15.78 -6.64
C ALA A 255 -9.25 -14.81 -7.42
N ASP A 256 -10.50 -15.17 -7.58
CA ASP A 256 -11.54 -14.31 -8.12
C ASP A 256 -12.60 -13.93 -7.07
N ALA A 257 -13.61 -13.18 -7.46
CA ALA A 257 -14.66 -12.74 -6.55
C ALA A 257 -15.51 -13.91 -6.00
N VAL A 258 -15.61 -15.01 -6.74
CA VAL A 258 -16.36 -16.21 -6.31
C VAL A 258 -15.55 -16.96 -5.26
N ASP A 259 -14.24 -17.13 -5.46
CA ASP A 259 -13.35 -17.78 -4.51
C ASP A 259 -13.39 -17.08 -3.15
N ILE A 260 -13.22 -15.76 -3.16
CA ILE A 260 -13.20 -14.93 -1.93
C ILE A 260 -14.59 -14.92 -1.28
N GLY A 261 -15.66 -14.68 -2.05
CA GLY A 261 -17.02 -14.59 -1.51
C GLY A 261 -17.57 -15.92 -0.99
N LYS A 262 -17.10 -17.07 -1.51
CA LYS A 262 -17.48 -18.41 -1.03
C LYS A 262 -16.57 -18.91 0.11
N THR A 263 -15.45 -18.24 0.38
CA THR A 263 -14.65 -18.56 1.55
C THR A 263 -15.44 -18.23 2.82
N ILE A 264 -15.62 -19.22 3.69
CA ILE A 264 -16.37 -19.02 4.93
C ILE A 264 -15.54 -18.22 5.91
N HIS A 265 -16.02 -17.03 6.24
CA HIS A 265 -15.44 -16.17 7.26
C HIS A 265 -16.18 -16.34 8.59
N PRO A 266 -15.50 -16.29 9.73
CA PRO A 266 -16.17 -16.36 11.03
C PRO A 266 -17.05 -15.12 11.26
N HIS A 267 -18.25 -15.32 11.83
CA HIS A 267 -19.21 -14.27 12.14
C HIS A 267 -19.40 -14.14 13.67
N PRO A 268 -19.45 -12.91 14.25
CA PRO A 268 -19.19 -11.64 13.60
C PRO A 268 -17.69 -11.25 13.69
N THR A 269 -17.10 -10.87 12.58
CA THR A 269 -15.71 -10.40 12.54
C THR A 269 -15.56 -9.21 11.57
N LEU A 270 -14.44 -8.47 11.67
CA LEU A 270 -14.10 -7.46 10.67
C LEU A 270 -13.63 -8.09 9.35
N GLY A 271 -13.00 -9.28 9.42
CA GLY A 271 -12.47 -10.00 8.25
C GLY A 271 -13.56 -10.41 7.27
N GLU A 272 -14.79 -10.72 7.71
CA GLU A 272 -15.89 -11.05 6.80
C GLU A 272 -16.22 -9.92 5.81
N SER A 273 -15.79 -8.68 6.10
CA SER A 273 -15.94 -7.55 5.18
C SER A 273 -15.22 -7.76 3.85
N ILE A 274 -14.19 -8.61 3.80
CA ILE A 274 -13.47 -8.97 2.57
C ILE A 274 -14.34 -9.88 1.69
N GLY A 275 -14.93 -10.94 2.28
CA GLY A 275 -15.90 -11.79 1.60
C GLY A 275 -17.12 -10.99 1.10
N MET A 276 -17.67 -10.12 1.95
CA MET A 276 -18.79 -9.25 1.61
C MET A 276 -18.46 -8.28 0.45
N ALA A 277 -17.25 -7.70 0.43
CA ALA A 277 -16.80 -6.86 -0.69
C ALA A 277 -16.69 -7.65 -2.00
N ALA A 278 -16.23 -8.91 -1.95
CA ALA A 278 -16.22 -9.80 -3.11
C ALA A 278 -17.64 -10.13 -3.60
N GLU A 279 -18.57 -10.41 -2.68
CA GLU A 279 -19.97 -10.63 -3.00
C GLU A 279 -20.65 -9.39 -3.60
N VAL A 280 -20.29 -8.18 -3.16
CA VAL A 280 -20.75 -6.92 -3.79
C VAL A 280 -20.28 -6.86 -5.24
N ALA A 281 -19.01 -7.17 -5.51
CA ALA A 281 -18.49 -7.21 -6.89
C ALA A 281 -19.19 -8.28 -7.72
N HIS A 282 -19.46 -9.45 -7.14
CA HIS A 282 -20.17 -10.55 -7.80
C HIS A 282 -21.68 -10.25 -8.00
N GLY A 283 -22.27 -9.40 -7.15
CA GLY A 283 -23.71 -9.09 -7.19
C GLY A 283 -24.56 -10.07 -6.37
N SER A 284 -23.95 -10.77 -5.41
CA SER A 284 -24.61 -11.75 -4.53
C SER A 284 -24.74 -11.31 -3.08
N CYS A 285 -24.15 -10.18 -2.71
CA CYS A 285 -24.21 -9.66 -1.35
C CYS A 285 -25.65 -9.33 -0.94
N THR A 286 -26.06 -9.80 0.25
CA THR A 286 -27.40 -9.57 0.81
C THR A 286 -27.43 -8.46 1.88
N ASP A 287 -26.26 -8.07 2.38
CA ASP A 287 -26.12 -7.15 3.52
C ASP A 287 -26.09 -5.67 3.11
N VAL A 288 -25.91 -5.40 1.84
CA VAL A 288 -25.98 -4.06 1.26
C VAL A 288 -26.89 -4.02 0.04
N PRO A 289 -27.62 -2.91 -0.20
CA PRO A 289 -28.44 -2.78 -1.39
C PRO A 289 -27.59 -2.90 -2.67
N PRO A 290 -28.11 -3.52 -3.73
CA PRO A 290 -27.39 -3.56 -5.00
C PRO A 290 -27.12 -2.13 -5.52
N ALA A 291 -25.98 -1.96 -6.18
CA ALA A 291 -25.65 -0.68 -6.79
C ALA A 291 -26.78 -0.22 -7.74
N ARG A 292 -27.23 1.01 -7.61
CA ARG A 292 -28.18 1.58 -8.55
C ARG A 292 -27.53 1.62 -9.93
N LYS A 293 -28.24 1.03 -10.92
CA LYS A 293 -27.80 1.05 -12.32
C LYS A 293 -27.83 2.45 -12.89
#